data_75960861071468d032b1a5696586d720
#
_entry.id   75960861071468d032b1a5696586d720
#
_cell.length_a   1.000
_cell.length_b   1.000
_cell.length_c   1.000
_cell.angle_alpha   90.00
_cell.angle_beta   90.00
_cell.angle_gamma   90.00
#
_symmetry.space_group_name_H-M   'P 1'
#
loop_
_entity.id
_entity.type
_entity.pdbx_description
1 polymer ?
#
loop_
_entity_poly.entity_id
_entity_poly.type
_entity_poly.pdbx_seq_one_letter_code
_entity_poly.pdbx_strand_id
1 'polypeptide(L)'
;AMHNTAGAGEGHAGRRQRAEYKLAAGVHALALVLMELQPGTDAAQILAADALYQLDRIEEAYRLLLCMEHTSLHPPVLARLALLQLHRSFLYDSNQLLKKLIHCGDTSCLRSLFCVATPKDKALLETHCHSASKRILQSQQEESAIREAVAYLSIAIMASGGQAIDSLLERARCYALLGQRKTAIFDFTAILKKHPDHVQALSGRGLTYLMLNQQKESTQDLVAALQVDAEEVTLSILSLEDKARKLVCEWLQQHCRATLSTLLSTDPAPCREEGLREAFLTGGTLLKIDCRDPRWHLLYVDTLLARGEVKAAGAHLRQLFGQDPRNVAAKARWGVVESWQQNYTVAAKCLSGVSEKEPSVLDFLLTLIKPLQRSRLAQVAFQEATSICECGQWERALALLTVAVRAGGSAKPRHLRQRVVCLAHLGLHERAVSDMDQVMCSHQTGEGSGEESRVWVEDLCRRGHSLLLCSRDESALHDFSQALELDLDRALWCVDAGPGRSRLAQAFLHLALQHYGEQQLDKAWHLTESGLRVDSSNTELRRLKARIKREGSGSCFVH
;
A
#
# COMPACT_ATOMS: atom_id res chain seq x y z
N ALA A 1 43.04 30.05 35.91
CA ALA A 1 41.84 30.87 35.77
C ALA A 1 40.61 30.04 35.51
N MET A 2 40.24 29.19 36.46
CA MET A 2 38.96 28.47 36.46
C MET A 2 38.44 28.48 37.90
N HIS A 3 37.77 29.53 38.28
CA HIS A 3 36.89 29.63 39.47
C HIS A 3 36.25 31.02 39.43
N ASN A 4 35.00 31.09 38.96
CA ASN A 4 34.00 32.10 39.34
C ASN A 4 32.80 32.17 38.34
N THR A 5 32.03 31.06 38.23
CA THR A 5 30.74 31.14 37.54
C THR A 5 29.60 30.48 38.33
N ALA A 6 29.85 29.87 39.48
CA ALA A 6 28.81 29.25 40.33
C ALA A 6 28.08 30.22 41.27
N GLY A 7 28.64 31.39 41.57
CA GLY A 7 28.03 32.30 42.55
C GLY A 7 26.96 33.28 42.03
N ALA A 8 26.84 33.46 40.70
CA ALA A 8 25.93 34.43 40.12
C ALA A 8 24.49 33.88 39.94
N GLY A 9 24.33 32.55 39.79
CA GLY A 9 23.02 31.92 39.65
C GLY A 9 22.19 31.85 40.92
N GLU A 10 22.82 31.60 42.07
CA GLU A 10 22.12 31.51 43.35
C GLU A 10 21.61 32.88 43.84
N GLY A 11 22.32 33.96 43.56
CA GLY A 11 21.89 35.32 43.89
C GLY A 11 20.65 35.79 43.11
N HIS A 12 20.47 35.36 41.88
CA HIS A 12 19.31 35.70 41.05
C HIS A 12 18.07 34.91 41.43
N ALA A 13 18.20 33.61 41.72
CA ALA A 13 17.11 32.77 42.18
C ALA A 13 16.54 33.23 43.54
N GLY A 14 17.40 33.56 44.49
CA GLY A 14 17.01 34.07 45.79
C GLY A 14 16.33 35.45 45.74
N ARG A 15 16.75 36.35 44.85
CA ARG A 15 16.09 37.65 44.62
C ARG A 15 14.71 37.49 43.99
N ARG A 16 14.55 36.58 43.05
CA ARG A 16 13.26 36.28 42.42
C ARG A 16 12.29 35.70 43.42
N GLN A 17 12.68 34.74 44.22
CA GLN A 17 11.88 34.14 45.26
C GLN A 17 11.43 35.15 46.33
N ARG A 18 12.29 36.09 46.74
CA ARG A 18 11.91 37.21 47.66
C ARG A 18 10.93 38.17 47.01
N ALA A 19 11.03 38.45 45.74
CA ALA A 19 10.09 39.31 45.02
C ALA A 19 8.71 38.65 44.90
N GLU A 20 8.67 37.36 44.57
CA GLU A 20 7.43 36.57 44.52
C GLU A 20 6.75 36.48 45.89
N TYR A 21 7.50 36.26 46.98
CA TYR A 21 6.98 36.27 48.35
C TYR A 21 6.39 37.62 48.73
N LYS A 22 7.04 38.75 48.44
CA LYS A 22 6.51 40.10 48.70
C LYS A 22 5.26 40.38 47.89
N LEU A 23 5.20 39.91 46.65
CA LEU A 23 4.00 40.06 45.82
C LEU A 23 2.83 39.25 46.40
N ALA A 24 3.05 38.03 46.82
CA ALA A 24 2.02 37.19 47.43
C ALA A 24 1.50 37.81 48.75
N ALA A 25 2.40 38.34 49.59
CA ALA A 25 2.01 39.05 50.83
C ALA A 25 1.18 40.32 50.53
N GLY A 26 1.53 41.09 49.51
CA GLY A 26 0.76 42.23 49.04
C GLY A 26 -0.62 41.86 48.51
N VAL A 27 -0.70 40.79 47.71
CA VAL A 27 -1.98 40.27 47.20
C VAL A 27 -2.88 39.79 48.36
N HIS A 28 -2.32 39.09 49.35
CA HIS A 28 -3.06 38.65 50.52
C HIS A 28 -3.65 39.84 51.31
N ALA A 29 -2.85 40.88 51.55
CA ALA A 29 -3.32 42.10 52.25
C ALA A 29 -4.45 42.80 51.49
N LEU A 30 -4.32 42.93 50.18
CA LEU A 30 -5.38 43.50 49.31
C LEU A 30 -6.65 42.64 49.29
N ALA A 31 -6.51 41.34 49.26
CA ALA A 31 -7.65 40.41 49.29
C ALA A 31 -8.42 40.52 50.62
N LEU A 32 -7.72 40.67 51.75
CA LEU A 32 -8.35 40.88 53.05
C LEU A 32 -9.15 42.22 53.11
N VAL A 33 -8.58 43.29 52.54
CA VAL A 33 -9.30 44.57 52.43
C VAL A 33 -10.55 44.45 51.55
N LEU A 34 -10.45 43.71 50.44
CA LEU A 34 -11.61 43.46 49.59
C LEU A 34 -12.70 42.64 50.27
N MET A 35 -12.32 41.66 51.09
CA MET A 35 -13.28 40.90 51.94
C MET A 35 -13.98 41.75 53.01
N GLU A 36 -13.29 42.73 53.59
CA GLU A 36 -13.90 43.70 54.53
C GLU A 36 -14.86 44.67 53.83
N LEU A 37 -14.49 45.12 52.61
CA LEU A 37 -15.30 46.07 51.84
C LEU A 37 -16.53 45.42 51.17
N GLN A 38 -16.41 44.19 50.81
CA GLN A 38 -17.47 43.40 50.14
C GLN A 38 -17.57 42.01 50.76
N PRO A 39 -18.21 41.88 51.91
CA PRO A 39 -18.43 40.60 52.57
C PRO A 39 -19.25 39.68 51.68
N GLY A 40 -18.76 38.45 51.44
CA GLY A 40 -19.42 37.43 50.60
C GLY A 40 -18.97 37.37 49.16
N THR A 41 -17.87 38.05 48.77
CA THR A 41 -17.26 37.87 47.44
C THR A 41 -16.33 36.67 47.45
N ASP A 42 -16.80 35.56 46.84
CA ASP A 42 -16.01 34.32 46.67
C ASP A 42 -14.66 34.56 46.00
N ALA A 43 -14.60 35.49 45.05
CA ALA A 43 -13.38 35.81 44.32
C ALA A 43 -12.26 36.38 45.24
N ALA A 44 -12.62 37.22 46.24
CA ALA A 44 -11.66 37.78 47.20
C ALA A 44 -11.11 36.69 48.14
N GLN A 45 -11.98 35.79 48.60
CA GLN A 45 -11.59 34.66 49.46
C GLN A 45 -10.68 33.68 48.71
N ILE A 46 -10.99 33.37 47.43
CA ILE A 46 -10.15 32.53 46.57
C ILE A 46 -8.78 33.18 46.36
N LEU A 47 -8.73 34.48 46.10
CA LEU A 47 -7.48 35.22 45.92
C LEU A 47 -6.63 35.23 47.18
N ALA A 48 -7.26 35.40 48.36
CA ALA A 48 -6.60 35.32 49.67
C ALA A 48 -6.03 33.92 49.93
N ALA A 49 -6.78 32.86 49.59
CA ALA A 49 -6.32 31.48 49.72
C ALA A 49 -5.16 31.17 48.78
N ASP A 50 -5.20 31.64 47.53
CA ASP A 50 -4.12 31.50 46.56
C ASP A 50 -2.83 32.19 47.03
N ALA A 51 -2.96 33.39 47.60
CA ALA A 51 -1.84 34.13 48.21
C ALA A 51 -1.26 33.42 49.45
N LEU A 52 -2.10 32.89 50.34
CA LEU A 52 -1.67 32.09 51.48
C LEU A 52 -0.93 30.81 51.04
N TYR A 53 -1.43 30.14 50.00
CA TYR A 53 -0.75 28.98 49.42
C TYR A 53 0.66 29.33 48.89
N GLN A 54 0.81 30.47 48.19
CA GLN A 54 2.11 30.95 47.72
C GLN A 54 3.06 31.38 48.84
N LEU A 55 2.51 31.74 50.04
CA LEU A 55 3.25 32.04 51.26
C LEU A 55 3.59 30.79 52.09
N ASP A 56 3.29 29.58 51.58
CA ASP A 56 3.45 28.29 52.26
C ASP A 56 2.62 28.17 53.58
N ARG A 57 1.53 28.95 53.69
CA ARG A 57 0.58 28.91 54.82
C ARG A 57 -0.62 28.03 54.49
N ILE A 58 -0.34 26.75 54.22
CA ILE A 58 -1.28 25.76 53.65
C ILE A 58 -2.51 25.55 54.53
N GLU A 59 -2.32 25.43 55.87
CA GLU A 59 -3.42 25.21 56.81
C GLU A 59 -4.39 26.39 56.87
N GLU A 60 -3.89 27.59 56.75
CA GLU A 60 -4.72 28.80 56.78
C GLU A 60 -5.49 28.95 55.46
N ALA A 61 -4.84 28.68 54.33
CA ALA A 61 -5.49 28.63 53.03
C ALA A 61 -6.65 27.63 53.05
N TYR A 62 -6.39 26.42 53.57
CA TYR A 62 -7.39 25.35 53.67
C TYR A 62 -8.60 25.75 54.54
N ARG A 63 -8.35 26.31 55.74
CA ARG A 63 -9.42 26.77 56.64
C ARG A 63 -10.25 27.91 56.03
N LEU A 64 -9.60 28.85 55.36
CA LEU A 64 -10.28 29.97 54.70
C LEU A 64 -11.27 29.46 53.61
N LEU A 65 -10.87 28.48 52.81
CA LEU A 65 -11.74 27.91 51.78
C LEU A 65 -12.87 27.05 52.36
N LEU A 66 -12.66 26.40 53.52
CA LEU A 66 -13.71 25.62 54.19
C LEU A 66 -14.80 26.50 54.83
N CYS A 67 -14.48 27.76 55.21
CA CYS A 67 -15.43 28.69 55.78
C CYS A 67 -16.40 29.32 54.77
N MET A 68 -16.26 29.03 53.47
CA MET A 68 -17.15 29.54 52.43
C MET A 68 -18.51 28.82 52.48
N GLU A 69 -19.61 29.59 52.49
CA GLU A 69 -20.97 29.07 52.71
C GLU A 69 -21.46 28.06 51.63
N HIS A 70 -20.87 28.05 50.45
CA HIS A 70 -21.26 27.20 49.33
C HIS A 70 -20.14 26.28 48.81
N THR A 71 -19.22 25.83 49.67
CA THR A 71 -18.05 25.02 49.33
C THR A 71 -18.37 23.73 48.54
N SER A 72 -19.56 23.16 48.75
CA SER A 72 -19.90 21.84 48.17
C SER A 72 -20.21 21.86 46.67
N LEU A 73 -20.40 23.04 46.05
CA LEU A 73 -20.83 23.19 44.65
C LEU A 73 -19.98 24.18 43.81
N HIS A 74 -18.99 24.86 44.41
CA HIS A 74 -18.21 25.88 43.71
C HIS A 74 -16.92 25.30 43.09
N PRO A 75 -16.85 25.07 41.77
CA PRO A 75 -15.71 24.38 41.13
C PRO A 75 -14.33 24.98 41.44
N PRO A 76 -14.12 26.31 41.41
CA PRO A 76 -12.84 26.92 41.77
C PRO A 76 -12.35 26.60 43.18
N VAL A 77 -13.26 26.46 44.13
CA VAL A 77 -12.96 26.11 45.54
C VAL A 77 -12.62 24.64 45.67
N LEU A 78 -13.41 23.76 45.03
CA LEU A 78 -13.16 22.32 45.01
C LEU A 78 -11.77 21.99 44.44
N ALA A 79 -11.39 22.65 43.35
CA ALA A 79 -10.08 22.44 42.71
C ALA A 79 -8.92 22.84 43.65
N ARG A 80 -9.04 23.94 44.37
CA ARG A 80 -8.03 24.41 45.34
C ARG A 80 -7.97 23.55 46.60
N LEU A 81 -9.11 23.16 47.13
CA LEU A 81 -9.17 22.23 48.27
C LEU A 81 -8.54 20.87 47.89
N ALA A 82 -8.81 20.38 46.69
CA ALA A 82 -8.20 19.14 46.22
C ALA A 82 -6.65 19.23 46.12
N LEU A 83 -6.13 20.36 45.61
CA LEU A 83 -4.69 20.61 45.55
C LEU A 83 -4.07 20.72 46.95
N LEU A 84 -4.70 21.46 47.89
CA LEU A 84 -4.22 21.60 49.26
C LEU A 84 -4.23 20.28 50.03
N GLN A 85 -5.25 19.43 49.85
CA GLN A 85 -5.29 18.10 50.42
C GLN A 85 -4.20 17.18 49.84
N LEU A 86 -3.97 17.29 48.54
CA LEU A 86 -2.90 16.54 47.88
C LEU A 86 -1.52 16.96 48.40
N HIS A 87 -1.29 18.28 48.57
CA HIS A 87 -0.07 18.82 49.16
C HIS A 87 0.16 18.30 50.59
N ARG A 88 -0.91 18.16 51.36
CA ARG A 88 -0.92 17.60 52.73
C ARG A 88 -0.84 16.07 52.77
N SER A 89 -0.75 15.39 51.62
CA SER A 89 -0.72 13.92 51.44
C SER A 89 -2.03 13.20 51.82
N PHE A 90 -3.17 13.92 51.89
CA PHE A 90 -4.50 13.34 52.08
C PHE A 90 -5.11 12.89 50.73
N LEU A 91 -4.60 11.79 50.21
CA LEU A 91 -4.93 11.30 48.86
C LEU A 91 -6.41 10.96 48.68
N TYR A 92 -7.03 10.38 49.71
CA TYR A 92 -8.45 10.00 49.68
C TYR A 92 -9.35 11.23 49.57
N ASP A 93 -9.14 12.22 50.45
CA ASP A 93 -9.95 13.43 50.47
C ASP A 93 -9.76 14.24 49.18
N SER A 94 -8.53 14.36 48.71
CA SER A 94 -8.24 14.96 47.40
C SER A 94 -9.01 14.28 46.27
N ASN A 95 -9.05 12.94 46.25
CA ASN A 95 -9.78 12.19 45.23
C ASN A 95 -11.30 12.43 45.30
N GLN A 96 -11.88 12.52 46.51
CA GLN A 96 -13.30 12.82 46.67
C GLN A 96 -13.65 14.23 46.14
N LEU A 97 -12.76 15.20 46.39
CA LEU A 97 -12.94 16.59 45.91
C LEU A 97 -12.80 16.67 44.39
N LEU A 98 -11.80 15.96 43.80
CA LEU A 98 -11.63 15.86 42.34
C LEU A 98 -12.85 15.19 41.70
N LYS A 99 -13.37 14.13 42.31
CA LYS A 99 -14.58 13.46 41.82
C LYS A 99 -15.78 14.39 41.80
N LYS A 100 -16.00 15.19 42.87
CA LYS A 100 -17.04 16.22 42.90
C LYS A 100 -16.83 17.27 41.80
N LEU A 101 -15.59 17.74 41.60
CA LEU A 101 -15.24 18.68 40.54
C LEU A 101 -15.58 18.13 39.15
N ILE A 102 -15.23 16.88 38.88
CA ILE A 102 -15.53 16.21 37.63
C ILE A 102 -17.04 16.11 37.40
N HIS A 103 -17.81 15.79 38.43
CA HIS A 103 -19.28 15.72 38.35
C HIS A 103 -19.95 17.08 38.12
N CYS A 104 -19.33 18.17 38.58
CA CYS A 104 -19.80 19.54 38.30
C CYS A 104 -19.63 19.91 36.79
N GLY A 105 -18.76 19.23 36.05
CA GLY A 105 -18.55 19.43 34.63
C GLY A 105 -17.78 20.69 34.23
N ASP A 106 -17.49 21.61 35.19
CA ASP A 106 -16.74 22.85 34.93
C ASP A 106 -15.26 22.69 35.30
N THR A 107 -14.43 22.49 34.29
CA THR A 107 -12.98 22.43 34.42
C THR A 107 -12.27 23.74 34.06
N SER A 108 -12.99 24.79 33.71
CA SER A 108 -12.42 26.10 33.33
C SER A 108 -11.58 26.73 34.44
N CYS A 109 -11.98 26.49 35.70
CA CYS A 109 -11.27 26.93 36.90
C CYS A 109 -9.85 26.38 37.05
N LEU A 110 -9.54 25.24 36.41
CA LEU A 110 -8.22 24.59 36.51
C LEU A 110 -7.11 25.45 35.88
N ARG A 111 -7.41 26.25 34.86
CA ARG A 111 -6.41 27.14 34.25
C ARG A 111 -5.88 28.15 35.26
N SER A 112 -6.76 28.77 36.03
CA SER A 112 -6.37 29.73 37.08
C SER A 112 -5.59 29.05 38.22
N LEU A 113 -5.99 27.84 38.62
CA LEU A 113 -5.27 27.02 39.58
C LEU A 113 -3.84 26.73 39.13
N PHE A 114 -3.65 26.33 37.89
CA PHE A 114 -2.33 26.01 37.36
C PHE A 114 -1.42 27.22 37.17
N CYS A 115 -1.93 28.44 37.13
CA CYS A 115 -1.11 29.65 37.18
C CYS A 115 -0.50 29.86 38.59
N VAL A 116 -1.18 29.40 39.63
CA VAL A 116 -0.78 29.59 41.02
C VAL A 116 0.02 28.41 41.57
N ALA A 117 -0.33 27.18 41.16
CA ALA A 117 0.24 25.95 41.67
C ALA A 117 1.75 25.81 41.40
N THR A 118 2.48 25.31 42.42
CA THR A 118 3.92 25.05 42.30
C THR A 118 4.20 23.90 41.30
N PRO A 119 5.37 23.88 40.68
CA PRO A 119 5.75 22.76 39.77
C PRO A 119 5.67 21.39 40.47
N LYS A 120 6.00 21.33 41.77
CA LYS A 120 5.94 20.10 42.57
C LYS A 120 4.50 19.61 42.71
N ASP A 121 3.56 20.51 43.03
CA ASP A 121 2.15 20.15 43.26
C ASP A 121 1.46 19.82 41.90
N LYS A 122 1.85 20.47 40.83
CA LYS A 122 1.42 20.07 39.46
C LYS A 122 1.82 18.64 39.14
N ALA A 123 3.07 18.27 39.42
CA ALA A 123 3.55 16.90 39.19
C ALA A 123 2.84 15.88 40.12
N LEU A 124 2.56 16.25 41.39
CA LEU A 124 1.77 15.42 42.30
C LEU A 124 0.34 15.21 41.77
N LEU A 125 -0.29 16.27 41.28
CA LEU A 125 -1.65 16.22 40.75
C LEU A 125 -1.70 15.39 39.45
N GLU A 126 -0.71 15.54 38.57
CA GLU A 126 -0.54 14.74 37.37
C GLU A 126 -0.47 13.24 37.70
N THR A 127 0.47 12.86 38.60
CA THR A 127 0.66 11.45 38.98
C THR A 127 -0.53 10.87 39.70
N HIS A 128 -1.19 11.67 40.58
CA HIS A 128 -2.40 11.25 41.28
C HIS A 128 -3.57 11.00 40.33
N CYS A 129 -3.84 11.94 39.43
CA CYS A 129 -4.92 11.81 38.44
C CYS A 129 -4.67 10.68 37.47
N HIS A 130 -3.44 10.49 36.98
CA HIS A 130 -3.08 9.36 36.15
C HIS A 130 -3.29 8.01 36.86
N SER A 131 -2.88 7.92 38.14
CA SER A 131 -3.05 6.69 38.95
C SER A 131 -4.53 6.44 39.27
N ALA A 132 -5.32 7.49 39.49
CA ALA A 132 -6.76 7.36 39.69
C ALA A 132 -7.47 6.83 38.44
N SER A 133 -7.17 7.39 37.28
CA SER A 133 -7.73 6.92 36.00
C SER A 133 -7.40 5.45 35.75
N LYS A 134 -6.15 5.05 36.00
CA LYS A 134 -5.72 3.64 35.82
C LYS A 134 -6.48 2.68 36.74
N ARG A 135 -6.72 3.06 38.00
CA ARG A 135 -7.54 2.27 38.94
C ARG A 135 -8.98 2.13 38.47
N ILE A 136 -9.59 3.23 37.97
CA ILE A 136 -10.95 3.22 37.45
C ILE A 136 -11.04 2.26 36.25
N LEU A 137 -10.14 2.35 35.28
CA LEU A 137 -10.12 1.50 34.08
C LEU A 137 -9.86 0.02 34.38
N GLN A 138 -9.13 -0.28 35.46
CA GLN A 138 -8.89 -1.66 35.92
C GLN A 138 -10.11 -2.25 36.65
N SER A 139 -10.90 -1.44 37.34
CA SER A 139 -12.02 -1.90 38.16
C SER A 139 -13.35 -2.00 37.40
N GLN A 140 -13.57 -1.13 36.42
CA GLN A 140 -14.84 -1.02 35.70
C GLN A 140 -14.59 -0.68 34.24
N GLN A 141 -15.33 -1.35 33.34
CA GLN A 141 -15.25 -1.08 31.89
C GLN A 141 -16.55 -0.45 31.34
N GLU A 142 -17.38 0.08 32.22
CA GLU A 142 -18.59 0.77 31.81
C GLU A 142 -18.27 2.13 31.17
N GLU A 143 -19.10 2.58 30.26
CA GLU A 143 -18.93 3.86 29.56
C GLU A 143 -18.83 5.05 30.52
N SER A 144 -19.59 5.04 31.61
CA SER A 144 -19.53 6.06 32.66
C SER A 144 -18.16 6.14 33.34
N ALA A 145 -17.56 4.99 33.64
CA ALA A 145 -16.23 4.89 34.23
C ALA A 145 -15.14 5.36 33.28
N ILE A 146 -15.25 5.01 31.99
CA ILE A 146 -14.32 5.49 30.97
C ILE A 146 -14.37 7.02 30.84
N ARG A 147 -15.57 7.62 30.88
CA ARG A 147 -15.74 9.09 30.85
C ARG A 147 -15.15 9.76 32.08
N GLU A 148 -15.31 9.16 33.27
CA GLU A 148 -14.69 9.66 34.53
C GLU A 148 -13.15 9.56 34.38
N ALA A 149 -12.59 8.46 33.88
CA ALA A 149 -11.16 8.32 33.63
C ALA A 149 -10.62 9.39 32.66
N VAL A 150 -11.35 9.69 31.58
CA VAL A 150 -11.00 10.77 30.62
C VAL A 150 -10.91 12.12 31.31
N ALA A 151 -11.81 12.42 32.27
CA ALA A 151 -11.77 13.67 33.03
C ALA A 151 -10.51 13.75 33.90
N TYR A 152 -10.18 12.68 34.65
CA TYR A 152 -8.93 12.63 35.42
C TYR A 152 -7.69 12.78 34.54
N LEU A 153 -7.63 12.10 33.41
CA LEU A 153 -6.51 12.20 32.45
C LEU A 153 -6.41 13.63 31.87
N SER A 154 -7.54 14.28 31.63
CA SER A 154 -7.55 15.68 31.16
C SER A 154 -6.98 16.64 32.19
N ILE A 155 -7.26 16.42 33.48
CA ILE A 155 -6.65 17.18 34.56
C ILE A 155 -5.14 16.94 34.60
N ALA A 156 -4.69 15.70 34.51
CA ALA A 156 -3.27 15.35 34.49
C ALA A 156 -2.52 16.01 33.32
N ILE A 157 -3.12 15.98 32.11
CA ILE A 157 -2.54 16.61 30.91
C ILE A 157 -2.46 18.15 31.09
N MET A 158 -3.47 18.77 31.66
CA MET A 158 -3.43 20.22 31.96
C MET A 158 -2.38 20.56 33.02
N ALA A 159 -2.25 19.75 34.08
CA ALA A 159 -1.25 19.92 35.11
C ALA A 159 0.18 19.86 34.57
N SER A 160 0.45 18.95 33.63
CA SER A 160 1.75 18.82 32.97
C SER A 160 2.01 19.86 31.88
N GLY A 161 1.06 20.73 31.59
CA GLY A 161 1.14 21.65 30.46
C GLY A 161 1.15 20.94 29.10
N GLY A 162 0.51 19.77 28.99
CA GLY A 162 0.44 18.97 27.79
C GLY A 162 1.69 18.11 27.53
N GLN A 163 2.51 17.86 28.55
CA GLN A 163 3.73 17.06 28.43
C GLN A 163 3.56 15.60 28.87
N ALA A 164 2.47 15.25 29.57
CA ALA A 164 2.18 13.92 30.10
C ALA A 164 1.83 12.95 28.97
N ILE A 165 2.84 12.30 28.38
CA ILE A 165 2.69 11.37 27.24
C ILE A 165 1.81 10.19 27.62
N ASP A 166 2.05 9.57 28.77
CA ASP A 166 1.28 8.41 29.24
C ASP A 166 -0.19 8.75 29.44
N SER A 167 -0.48 9.93 29.98
CA SER A 167 -1.85 10.40 30.16
C SER A 167 -2.55 10.72 28.83
N LEU A 168 -1.84 11.29 27.88
CA LEU A 168 -2.33 11.50 26.52
C LEU A 168 -2.63 10.17 25.83
N LEU A 169 -1.74 9.18 25.96
CA LEU A 169 -1.89 7.87 25.38
C LEU A 169 -3.13 7.14 25.93
N GLU A 170 -3.27 7.11 27.25
CA GLU A 170 -4.42 6.47 27.88
C GLU A 170 -5.73 7.21 27.57
N ARG A 171 -5.72 8.54 27.50
CA ARG A 171 -6.90 9.32 27.12
C ARG A 171 -7.31 9.05 25.67
N ALA A 172 -6.34 8.95 24.75
CA ALA A 172 -6.60 8.60 23.37
C ALA A 172 -7.25 7.20 23.25
N ARG A 173 -6.76 6.23 24.03
CA ARG A 173 -7.35 4.88 24.11
C ARG A 173 -8.80 4.93 24.65
N CYS A 174 -9.04 5.69 25.69
CA CYS A 174 -10.39 5.89 26.23
C CYS A 174 -11.33 6.52 25.19
N TYR A 175 -10.89 7.53 24.45
CA TYR A 175 -11.70 8.13 23.37
C TYR A 175 -11.99 7.14 22.24
N ALA A 176 -11.04 6.29 21.89
CA ALA A 176 -11.26 5.25 20.90
C ALA A 176 -12.34 4.25 21.37
N LEU A 177 -12.30 3.83 22.64
CA LEU A 177 -13.32 2.95 23.26
C LEU A 177 -14.71 3.60 23.31
N LEU A 178 -14.78 4.92 23.58
CA LEU A 178 -16.02 5.70 23.57
C LEU A 178 -16.55 5.99 22.14
N GLY A 179 -15.89 5.51 21.10
CA GLY A 179 -16.27 5.77 19.71
C GLY A 179 -15.90 7.19 19.22
N GLN A 180 -15.25 8.01 20.04
CA GLN A 180 -14.81 9.37 19.69
C GLN A 180 -13.47 9.34 18.94
N ARG A 181 -13.46 8.70 17.78
CA ARG A 181 -12.26 8.35 17.01
C ARG A 181 -11.43 9.55 16.59
N LYS A 182 -12.08 10.66 16.17
CA LYS A 182 -11.38 11.89 15.76
C LYS A 182 -10.61 12.53 16.91
N THR A 183 -11.20 12.52 18.10
CA THR A 183 -10.55 13.05 19.31
C THR A 183 -9.36 12.17 19.73
N ALA A 184 -9.51 10.85 19.62
CA ALA A 184 -8.41 9.91 19.87
C ALA A 184 -7.22 10.17 18.92
N ILE A 185 -7.49 10.36 17.62
CA ILE A 185 -6.46 10.69 16.62
C ILE A 185 -5.74 11.99 16.95
N PHE A 186 -6.46 12.97 17.49
CA PHE A 186 -5.86 14.25 17.90
C PHE A 186 -4.83 14.06 19.02
N ASP A 187 -5.16 13.29 20.06
CA ASP A 187 -4.26 13.00 21.17
C ASP A 187 -3.05 12.17 20.74
N PHE A 188 -3.24 11.11 19.93
CA PHE A 188 -2.13 10.34 19.34
C PHE A 188 -1.21 11.23 18.49
N THR A 189 -1.80 12.14 17.69
CA THR A 189 -1.02 13.06 16.87
C THR A 189 -0.23 14.06 17.71
N ALA A 190 -0.77 14.48 18.85
CA ALA A 190 -0.04 15.35 19.78
C ALA A 190 1.21 14.67 20.36
N ILE A 191 1.13 13.37 20.65
CA ILE A 191 2.29 12.55 21.06
C ILE A 191 3.31 12.45 19.92
N LEU A 192 2.86 12.08 18.73
CA LEU A 192 3.73 11.83 17.57
C LEU A 192 4.42 13.09 17.02
N LYS A 193 3.88 14.27 17.27
CA LYS A 193 4.57 15.54 16.99
C LYS A 193 5.85 15.71 17.80
N LYS A 194 5.91 15.17 19.01
CA LYS A 194 7.09 15.27 19.90
C LYS A 194 7.97 14.03 19.80
N HIS A 195 7.35 12.87 19.66
CA HIS A 195 7.98 11.55 19.61
C HIS A 195 7.46 10.78 18.39
N PRO A 196 8.04 11.01 17.19
CA PRO A 196 7.58 10.39 15.94
C PRO A 196 7.63 8.86 15.97
N ASP A 197 8.56 8.29 16.74
CA ASP A 197 8.81 6.84 16.82
C ASP A 197 8.08 6.16 17.99
N HIS A 198 7.06 6.81 18.56
CA HIS A 198 6.32 6.24 19.68
C HIS A 198 5.38 5.12 19.22
N VAL A 199 5.79 3.86 19.40
CA VAL A 199 5.11 2.67 18.86
C VAL A 199 3.64 2.60 19.25
N GLN A 200 3.31 2.81 20.53
CA GLN A 200 1.92 2.71 21.02
C GLN A 200 1.02 3.82 20.47
N ALA A 201 1.58 4.99 20.19
CA ALA A 201 0.83 6.09 19.58
C ALA A 201 0.62 5.84 18.07
N LEU A 202 1.63 5.33 17.37
CA LEU A 202 1.52 4.94 15.97
C LEU A 202 0.50 3.80 15.79
N SER A 203 0.67 2.71 16.53
CA SER A 203 -0.25 1.57 16.44
C SER A 203 -1.67 1.95 16.87
N GLY A 204 -1.83 2.70 17.95
CA GLY A 204 -3.14 3.20 18.41
C GLY A 204 -3.83 4.10 17.40
N ARG A 205 -3.10 5.03 16.76
CA ARG A 205 -3.63 5.87 15.68
C ARG A 205 -3.97 5.06 14.43
N GLY A 206 -3.08 4.15 14.02
CA GLY A 206 -3.30 3.26 12.89
C GLY A 206 -4.55 2.38 13.07
N LEU A 207 -4.74 1.78 14.23
CA LEU A 207 -5.95 1.01 14.56
C LEU A 207 -7.21 1.88 14.65
N THR A 208 -7.08 3.13 15.08
CA THR A 208 -8.21 4.08 15.06
C THR A 208 -8.59 4.45 13.63
N TYR A 209 -7.63 4.63 12.73
CA TYR A 209 -7.87 4.80 11.29
C TYR A 209 -8.52 3.57 10.65
N LEU A 210 -8.15 2.36 11.09
CA LEU A 210 -8.83 1.13 10.67
C LEU A 210 -10.34 1.19 10.97
N MET A 211 -10.69 1.61 12.19
CA MET A 211 -12.10 1.76 12.60
C MET A 211 -12.86 2.82 11.79
N LEU A 212 -12.15 3.77 11.17
CA LEU A 212 -12.69 4.77 10.25
C LEU A 212 -12.67 4.32 8.79
N ASN A 213 -12.20 3.11 8.50
CA ASN A 213 -12.00 2.56 7.16
C ASN A 213 -11.06 3.41 6.28
N GLN A 214 -10.05 4.03 6.90
CA GLN A 214 -9.02 4.84 6.25
C GLN A 214 -7.77 3.98 6.04
N GLN A 215 -7.74 3.24 4.92
CA GLN A 215 -6.72 2.25 4.63
C GLN A 215 -5.31 2.84 4.57
N LYS A 216 -5.14 3.95 3.85
CA LYS A 216 -3.82 4.56 3.60
C LYS A 216 -3.16 5.02 4.89
N GLU A 217 -3.89 5.78 5.70
CA GLU A 217 -3.40 6.32 6.96
C GLU A 217 -3.14 5.21 7.98
N SER A 218 -4.03 4.23 8.05
CA SER A 218 -3.88 3.06 8.91
C SER A 218 -2.63 2.26 8.57
N THR A 219 -2.41 1.93 7.30
CA THR A 219 -1.24 1.16 6.88
C THR A 219 0.07 1.92 7.07
N GLN A 220 0.09 3.23 6.81
CA GLN A 220 1.28 4.05 7.03
C GLN A 220 1.71 4.06 8.50
N ASP A 221 0.78 4.27 9.41
CA ASP A 221 1.08 4.29 10.84
C ASP A 221 1.50 2.92 11.38
N LEU A 222 0.80 1.84 10.96
CA LEU A 222 1.14 0.48 11.39
C LEU A 222 2.49 0.04 10.84
N VAL A 223 2.81 0.36 9.60
CA VAL A 223 4.11 0.05 8.99
C VAL A 223 5.23 0.84 9.67
N ALA A 224 5.02 2.12 9.97
CA ALA A 224 5.98 2.90 10.74
C ALA A 224 6.20 2.30 12.15
N ALA A 225 5.14 1.86 12.81
CA ALA A 225 5.24 1.19 14.11
C ALA A 225 6.00 -0.14 14.01
N LEU A 226 5.78 -0.94 12.95
CA LEU A 226 6.49 -2.19 12.69
C LEU A 226 8.00 -2.01 12.51
N GLN A 227 8.43 -0.88 11.98
CA GLN A 227 9.86 -0.57 11.82
C GLN A 227 10.55 -0.31 13.17
N VAL A 228 9.81 0.12 14.17
CA VAL A 228 10.33 0.40 15.52
C VAL A 228 10.24 -0.86 16.41
N ASP A 229 9.05 -1.42 16.57
CA ASP A 229 8.81 -2.65 17.35
C ASP A 229 7.71 -3.51 16.72
N ALA A 230 8.15 -4.53 15.97
CA ALA A 230 7.24 -5.46 15.29
C ALA A 230 6.50 -6.39 16.27
N GLU A 231 7.05 -6.67 17.45
CA GLU A 231 6.42 -7.57 18.41
C GLU A 231 5.24 -6.91 19.11
N GLU A 232 5.40 -5.66 19.55
CA GLU A 232 4.32 -4.90 20.18
C GLU A 232 3.15 -4.69 19.22
N VAL A 233 3.43 -4.36 17.95
CA VAL A 233 2.41 -4.20 16.91
C VAL A 233 1.70 -5.52 16.63
N THR A 234 2.45 -6.64 16.58
CA THR A 234 1.86 -7.98 16.39
C THR A 234 0.87 -8.31 17.49
N LEU A 235 1.24 -8.07 18.76
CA LEU A 235 0.35 -8.28 19.90
C LEU A 235 -0.89 -7.38 19.84
N SER A 236 -0.72 -6.14 19.43
CA SER A 236 -1.84 -5.20 19.25
C SER A 236 -2.82 -5.68 18.19
N ILE A 237 -2.34 -6.22 17.06
CA ILE A 237 -3.19 -6.78 16.00
C ILE A 237 -3.86 -8.08 16.46
N LEU A 238 -3.17 -8.93 17.19
CA LEU A 238 -3.73 -10.18 17.73
C LEU A 238 -4.86 -9.95 18.74
N SER A 239 -4.85 -8.82 19.45
CA SER A 239 -5.91 -8.44 20.39
C SER A 239 -7.21 -7.98 19.71
N LEU A 240 -7.20 -7.74 18.39
CA LEU A 240 -8.36 -7.32 17.63
C LEU A 240 -9.36 -8.47 17.42
N GLU A 241 -10.63 -8.11 17.22
CA GLU A 241 -11.64 -9.04 16.74
C GLU A 241 -11.27 -9.63 15.37
N ASP A 242 -11.70 -10.86 15.09
CA ASP A 242 -11.37 -11.60 13.87
C ASP A 242 -11.61 -10.82 12.57
N LYS A 243 -12.72 -10.07 12.48
CA LYS A 243 -13.04 -9.26 11.29
C LYS A 243 -12.06 -8.12 11.09
N ALA A 244 -11.76 -7.38 12.14
CA ALA A 244 -10.81 -6.26 12.11
C ALA A 244 -9.39 -6.76 11.82
N ARG A 245 -8.99 -7.87 12.46
CA ARG A 245 -7.69 -8.51 12.24
C ARG A 245 -7.51 -8.96 10.79
N LYS A 246 -8.49 -9.61 10.19
CA LYS A 246 -8.44 -10.00 8.77
C LYS A 246 -8.30 -8.79 7.86
N LEU A 247 -9.06 -7.72 8.12
CA LEU A 247 -9.01 -6.49 7.33
C LEU A 247 -7.62 -5.82 7.39
N VAL A 248 -7.02 -5.71 8.59
CA VAL A 248 -5.66 -5.20 8.75
C VAL A 248 -4.66 -6.05 7.98
N CYS A 249 -4.74 -7.37 8.10
CA CYS A 249 -3.84 -8.28 7.40
C CYS A 249 -3.94 -8.14 5.87
N GLU A 250 -5.16 -7.98 5.34
CA GLU A 250 -5.36 -7.73 3.90
C GLU A 250 -4.76 -6.39 3.47
N TRP A 251 -4.93 -5.33 4.23
CA TRP A 251 -4.36 -4.03 3.93
C TRP A 251 -2.83 -4.03 3.98
N LEU A 252 -2.25 -4.66 5.01
CA LEU A 252 -0.81 -4.83 5.12
C LEU A 252 -0.25 -5.69 3.98
N GLN A 253 -0.96 -6.73 3.56
CA GLN A 253 -0.59 -7.55 2.40
C GLN A 253 -0.55 -6.72 1.11
N GLN A 254 -1.62 -5.95 0.87
CA GLN A 254 -1.71 -5.09 -0.33
C GLN A 254 -0.59 -4.06 -0.34
N HIS A 255 -0.33 -3.43 0.79
CA HIS A 255 0.77 -2.47 0.95
C HIS A 255 2.13 -3.14 0.66
N CYS A 256 2.42 -4.26 1.30
CA CYS A 256 3.67 -5.01 1.10
C CYS A 256 3.88 -5.41 -0.37
N ARG A 257 2.84 -5.90 -1.05
CA ARG A 257 2.91 -6.23 -2.48
C ARG A 257 3.16 -5.00 -3.35
N ALA A 258 2.48 -3.88 -3.07
CA ALA A 258 2.68 -2.63 -3.80
C ALA A 258 4.11 -2.11 -3.61
N THR A 259 4.62 -2.13 -2.38
CA THR A 259 6.00 -1.74 -2.06
C THR A 259 7.01 -2.62 -2.80
N LEU A 260 6.86 -3.95 -2.78
CA LEU A 260 7.72 -4.86 -3.52
C LEU A 260 7.69 -4.60 -5.03
N SER A 261 6.50 -4.43 -5.61
CA SER A 261 6.34 -4.15 -7.04
C SER A 261 7.02 -2.86 -7.46
N THR A 262 6.89 -1.81 -6.64
CA THR A 262 7.52 -0.50 -6.90
C THR A 262 9.04 -0.59 -6.81
N LEU A 263 9.58 -1.26 -5.77
CA LEU A 263 11.01 -1.41 -5.55
C LEU A 263 11.71 -2.25 -6.62
N LEU A 264 10.98 -3.19 -7.22
CA LEU A 264 11.53 -4.08 -8.25
C LEU A 264 11.40 -3.50 -9.66
N SER A 265 10.51 -2.53 -9.88
CA SER A 265 10.28 -1.89 -11.19
C SER A 265 11.12 -0.63 -11.40
N THR A 266 11.60 0.02 -10.34
CA THR A 266 12.43 1.24 -10.41
C THR A 266 13.92 0.90 -10.33
N ASP A 267 14.75 1.58 -11.13
CA ASP A 267 16.22 1.53 -11.04
C ASP A 267 16.69 2.02 -9.65
N PRO A 268 17.91 1.65 -9.20
CA PRO A 268 18.31 1.69 -7.79
C PRO A 268 18.09 3.05 -7.15
N ALA A 269 16.95 3.17 -6.44
CA ALA A 269 16.65 4.31 -5.60
C ALA A 269 17.41 4.18 -4.26
N PRO A 270 17.86 5.29 -3.66
CA PRO A 270 18.54 5.29 -2.36
C PRO A 270 17.73 4.66 -1.21
N CYS A 271 16.41 4.56 -1.36
CA CYS A 271 15.50 3.98 -0.35
C CYS A 271 15.20 2.48 -0.55
N ARG A 272 15.93 1.76 -1.44
CA ARG A 272 15.62 0.36 -1.73
C ARG A 272 15.81 -0.57 -0.53
N GLU A 273 16.87 -0.39 0.23
CA GLU A 273 17.13 -1.23 1.41
C GLU A 273 16.09 -1.04 2.51
N GLU A 274 15.67 0.22 2.72
CA GLU A 274 14.65 0.54 3.71
C GLU A 274 13.28 -0.04 3.33
N GLY A 275 12.87 0.11 2.08
CA GLY A 275 11.62 -0.48 1.58
C GLY A 275 11.64 -2.02 1.60
N LEU A 276 12.77 -2.66 1.32
CA LEU A 276 12.91 -4.11 1.45
C LEU A 276 12.86 -4.58 2.91
N ARG A 277 13.43 -3.80 3.84
CA ARG A 277 13.32 -4.06 5.27
C ARG A 277 11.87 -3.94 5.74
N GLU A 278 11.18 -2.89 5.31
CA GLU A 278 9.76 -2.67 5.58
C GLU A 278 8.90 -3.85 5.11
N ALA A 279 9.04 -4.25 3.85
CA ALA A 279 8.32 -5.37 3.29
C ALA A 279 8.60 -6.69 4.04
N PHE A 280 9.86 -6.92 4.42
CA PHE A 280 10.26 -8.10 5.19
C PHE A 280 9.63 -8.13 6.59
N LEU A 281 9.65 -7.01 7.32
CA LEU A 281 9.02 -6.91 8.63
C LEU A 281 7.50 -7.11 8.53
N THR A 282 6.87 -6.51 7.54
CA THR A 282 5.43 -6.67 7.30
C THR A 282 5.07 -8.12 6.97
N GLY A 283 5.79 -8.75 6.06
CA GLY A 283 5.58 -10.16 5.71
C GLY A 283 5.81 -11.11 6.88
N GLY A 284 6.86 -10.87 7.67
CA GLY A 284 7.16 -11.64 8.88
C GLY A 284 6.09 -11.50 9.97
N THR A 285 5.53 -10.30 10.12
CA THR A 285 4.43 -10.04 11.06
C THR A 285 3.15 -10.77 10.66
N LEU A 286 2.78 -10.70 9.38
CA LEU A 286 1.61 -11.43 8.85
C LEU A 286 1.74 -12.93 9.09
N LEU A 287 2.92 -13.48 8.89
CA LEU A 287 3.21 -14.89 9.15
C LEU A 287 3.11 -15.25 10.64
N LYS A 288 3.52 -14.36 11.54
CA LYS A 288 3.38 -14.56 13.01
C LYS A 288 1.92 -14.49 13.46
N ILE A 289 1.09 -13.65 12.82
CA ILE A 289 -0.33 -13.50 13.14
C ILE A 289 -1.10 -14.78 12.78
N ASP A 290 -0.88 -15.34 11.60
CA ASP A 290 -1.50 -16.60 11.18
C ASP A 290 -0.52 -17.46 10.37
N CYS A 291 0.17 -18.34 11.06
CA CYS A 291 1.13 -19.26 10.45
C CYS A 291 0.49 -20.42 9.67
N ARG A 292 -0.85 -20.51 9.61
CA ARG A 292 -1.56 -21.55 8.86
C ARG A 292 -1.98 -21.10 7.46
N ASP A 293 -2.07 -19.79 7.23
CA ASP A 293 -2.48 -19.25 5.94
C ASP A 293 -1.32 -19.31 4.93
N PRO A 294 -1.43 -20.09 3.84
CA PRO A 294 -0.37 -20.21 2.84
C PRO A 294 -0.05 -18.88 2.14
N ARG A 295 -0.99 -17.91 2.11
CA ARG A 295 -0.77 -16.60 1.48
C ARG A 295 0.33 -15.79 2.17
N TRP A 296 0.42 -15.88 3.50
CA TRP A 296 1.44 -15.18 4.28
C TRP A 296 2.81 -15.83 4.11
N HIS A 297 2.85 -17.16 4.03
CA HIS A 297 4.08 -17.87 3.72
C HIS A 297 4.64 -17.47 2.35
N LEU A 298 3.78 -17.38 1.34
CA LEU A 298 4.18 -16.99 -0.01
C LEU A 298 4.66 -15.54 -0.06
N LEU A 299 3.96 -14.62 0.62
CA LEU A 299 4.38 -13.22 0.71
C LEU A 299 5.74 -13.09 1.41
N TYR A 300 5.94 -13.81 2.51
CA TYR A 300 7.22 -13.81 3.22
C TYR A 300 8.36 -14.35 2.35
N VAL A 301 8.11 -15.41 1.60
CA VAL A 301 9.06 -15.93 0.60
C VAL A 301 9.40 -14.87 -0.46
N ASP A 302 8.40 -14.14 -0.95
CA ASP A 302 8.61 -13.06 -1.92
C ASP A 302 9.54 -11.96 -1.35
N THR A 303 9.37 -11.61 -0.06
CA THR A 303 10.26 -10.64 0.59
C THR A 303 11.69 -11.16 0.75
N LEU A 304 11.86 -12.43 1.08
CA LEU A 304 13.18 -13.08 1.16
C LEU A 304 13.89 -13.10 -0.19
N LEU A 305 13.16 -13.45 -1.25
CA LEU A 305 13.70 -13.47 -2.61
C LEU A 305 14.09 -12.07 -3.09
N ALA A 306 13.27 -11.06 -2.78
CA ALA A 306 13.57 -9.66 -3.11
C ALA A 306 14.84 -9.15 -2.41
N ARG A 307 15.12 -9.64 -1.20
CA ARG A 307 16.37 -9.36 -0.46
C ARG A 307 17.56 -10.20 -0.93
N GLY A 308 17.33 -11.18 -1.80
CA GLY A 308 18.38 -12.11 -2.25
C GLY A 308 18.71 -13.25 -1.27
N GLU A 309 17.90 -13.44 -0.24
CA GLU A 309 18.06 -14.51 0.77
C GLU A 309 17.52 -15.86 0.26
N VAL A 310 18.06 -16.32 -0.87
CA VAL A 310 17.56 -17.48 -1.61
C VAL A 310 17.57 -18.78 -0.79
N LYS A 311 18.58 -18.98 0.06
CA LYS A 311 18.67 -20.17 0.91
C LYS A 311 17.55 -20.23 1.95
N ALA A 312 17.24 -19.10 2.58
CA ALA A 312 16.16 -18.97 3.56
C ALA A 312 14.78 -19.17 2.87
N ALA A 313 14.58 -18.55 1.71
CA ALA A 313 13.39 -18.74 0.89
C ALA A 313 13.17 -20.20 0.51
N GLY A 314 14.24 -20.91 0.07
CA GLY A 314 14.18 -22.32 -0.26
C GLY A 314 13.88 -23.23 0.93
N ALA A 315 14.43 -22.93 2.11
CA ALA A 315 14.13 -23.68 3.34
C ALA A 315 12.65 -23.52 3.74
N HIS A 316 12.11 -22.29 3.64
CA HIS A 316 10.73 -21.99 3.96
C HIS A 316 9.73 -22.64 2.98
N LEU A 317 10.07 -22.66 1.70
CA LEU A 317 9.28 -23.36 0.67
C LEU A 317 9.25 -24.88 0.88
N ARG A 318 10.34 -25.50 1.29
CA ARG A 318 10.35 -26.94 1.64
C ARG A 318 9.40 -27.26 2.79
N GLN A 319 9.34 -26.40 3.79
CA GLN A 319 8.39 -26.54 4.88
C GLN A 319 6.94 -26.46 4.38
N LEU A 320 6.67 -25.52 3.49
CA LEU A 320 5.35 -25.34 2.86
C LEU A 320 4.96 -26.57 2.01
N PHE A 321 5.89 -27.14 1.24
CA PHE A 321 5.66 -28.37 0.46
C PHE A 321 5.39 -29.58 1.34
N GLY A 322 5.90 -29.62 2.56
CA GLY A 322 5.56 -30.64 3.55
C GLY A 322 4.08 -30.59 3.95
N GLN A 323 3.45 -29.43 3.89
CA GLN A 323 2.02 -29.22 4.17
C GLN A 323 1.14 -29.41 2.94
N ASP A 324 1.50 -28.82 1.80
CA ASP A 324 0.80 -28.92 0.52
C ASP A 324 1.74 -29.10 -0.67
N PRO A 325 2.04 -30.36 -1.08
CA PRO A 325 2.94 -30.65 -2.19
C PRO A 325 2.41 -30.19 -3.57
N ARG A 326 1.10 -29.88 -3.68
CA ARG A 326 0.46 -29.49 -4.94
C ARG A 326 0.32 -28.00 -5.13
N ASN A 327 0.78 -27.20 -4.19
CA ASN A 327 0.67 -25.75 -4.26
C ASN A 327 1.44 -25.18 -5.45
N VAL A 328 0.69 -24.78 -6.49
CA VAL A 328 1.26 -24.26 -7.75
C VAL A 328 1.98 -22.92 -7.51
N ALA A 329 1.45 -22.07 -6.65
CA ALA A 329 2.05 -20.78 -6.35
C ALA A 329 3.39 -20.92 -5.60
N ALA A 330 3.50 -21.92 -4.71
CA ALA A 330 4.76 -22.28 -4.06
C ALA A 330 5.76 -22.86 -5.05
N LYS A 331 5.31 -23.73 -5.97
CA LYS A 331 6.16 -24.27 -7.06
C LYS A 331 6.71 -23.17 -7.96
N ALA A 332 5.91 -22.17 -8.30
CA ALA A 332 6.38 -21.05 -9.11
C ALA A 332 7.52 -20.28 -8.42
N ARG A 333 7.42 -20.05 -7.08
CA ARG A 333 8.49 -19.42 -6.30
C ARG A 333 9.72 -20.32 -6.18
N TRP A 334 9.51 -21.62 -6.10
CA TRP A 334 10.61 -22.59 -6.20
C TRP A 334 11.36 -22.45 -7.52
N GLY A 335 10.65 -22.18 -8.62
CA GLY A 335 11.27 -21.88 -9.92
C GLY A 335 12.18 -20.65 -9.89
N VAL A 336 11.85 -19.62 -9.08
CA VAL A 336 12.75 -18.49 -8.86
C VAL A 336 14.01 -18.94 -8.11
N VAL A 337 13.88 -19.74 -7.05
CA VAL A 337 15.01 -20.30 -6.30
C VAL A 337 15.94 -21.11 -7.22
N GLU A 338 15.36 -22.00 -8.05
CA GLU A 338 16.11 -22.80 -9.03
C GLU A 338 16.81 -21.93 -10.09
N SER A 339 16.18 -20.84 -10.53
CA SER A 339 16.83 -19.87 -11.44
C SER A 339 18.08 -19.25 -10.83
N TRP A 340 18.05 -18.93 -9.53
CA TRP A 340 19.23 -18.43 -8.82
C TRP A 340 20.33 -19.48 -8.69
N GLN A 341 19.96 -20.77 -8.62
CA GLN A 341 20.87 -21.91 -8.59
C GLN A 341 21.31 -22.36 -9.99
N GLN A 342 20.87 -21.65 -11.04
CA GLN A 342 21.17 -21.92 -12.44
C GLN A 342 20.55 -23.22 -13.00
N ASN A 343 19.55 -23.78 -12.34
CA ASN A 343 18.79 -24.95 -12.78
C ASN A 343 17.60 -24.53 -13.65
N TYR A 344 17.87 -23.94 -14.82
CA TYR A 344 16.86 -23.28 -15.65
C TYR A 344 15.77 -24.20 -16.21
N THR A 345 16.07 -25.48 -16.44
CA THR A 345 15.08 -26.46 -16.91
C THR A 345 14.00 -26.72 -15.86
N VAL A 346 14.39 -26.91 -14.61
CA VAL A 346 13.46 -27.09 -13.49
C VAL A 346 12.70 -25.78 -13.24
N ALA A 347 13.40 -24.67 -13.27
CA ALA A 347 12.82 -23.34 -13.11
C ALA A 347 11.71 -23.05 -14.13
N ALA A 348 11.96 -23.31 -15.41
CA ALA A 348 10.98 -23.14 -16.48
C ALA A 348 9.72 -23.99 -16.27
N LYS A 349 9.89 -25.26 -15.90
CA LYS A 349 8.78 -26.18 -15.58
C LYS A 349 7.97 -25.74 -14.36
N CYS A 350 8.62 -25.19 -13.34
CA CYS A 350 7.93 -24.67 -12.17
C CYS A 350 7.13 -23.38 -12.49
N LEU A 351 7.73 -22.47 -13.25
CA LEU A 351 7.10 -21.20 -13.62
C LEU A 351 5.98 -21.37 -14.65
N SER A 352 6.05 -22.40 -15.51
CA SER A 352 5.00 -22.68 -16.49
C SER A 352 3.65 -23.00 -15.86
N GLY A 353 3.63 -23.47 -14.62
CA GLY A 353 2.39 -23.77 -13.89
C GLY A 353 1.48 -22.55 -13.64
N VAL A 354 2.04 -21.35 -13.58
CA VAL A 354 1.30 -20.08 -13.36
C VAL A 354 1.19 -19.23 -14.63
N SER A 355 1.94 -19.56 -15.68
CA SER A 355 2.13 -18.70 -16.86
C SER A 355 0.84 -18.37 -17.62
N GLU A 356 -0.07 -19.33 -17.74
CA GLU A 356 -1.33 -19.18 -18.45
C GLU A 356 -2.51 -18.76 -17.53
N LYS A 357 -2.44 -19.13 -16.26
CA LYS A 357 -3.52 -18.86 -15.29
C LYS A 357 -3.40 -17.49 -14.63
N GLU A 358 -2.18 -17.12 -14.27
CA GLU A 358 -1.87 -15.92 -13.51
C GLU A 358 -0.64 -15.19 -14.09
N PRO A 359 -0.76 -14.61 -15.29
CA PRO A 359 0.38 -13.98 -15.98
C PRO A 359 0.99 -12.80 -15.20
N SER A 360 0.20 -12.08 -14.41
CA SER A 360 0.69 -11.01 -13.54
C SER A 360 1.59 -11.51 -12.41
N VAL A 361 1.29 -12.70 -11.87
CA VAL A 361 2.16 -13.36 -10.87
C VAL A 361 3.47 -13.78 -11.51
N LEU A 362 3.43 -14.32 -12.72
CA LEU A 362 4.66 -14.66 -13.47
C LEU A 362 5.52 -13.42 -13.70
N ASP A 363 4.93 -12.30 -14.14
CA ASP A 363 5.66 -11.05 -14.37
C ASP A 363 6.35 -10.58 -13.08
N PHE A 364 5.63 -10.60 -11.96
CA PHE A 364 6.21 -10.27 -10.65
C PHE A 364 7.37 -11.20 -10.29
N LEU A 365 7.22 -12.53 -10.43
CA LEU A 365 8.26 -13.50 -10.10
C LEU A 365 9.50 -13.34 -10.97
N LEU A 366 9.33 -12.99 -12.25
CA LEU A 366 10.43 -12.70 -13.15
C LEU A 366 11.24 -11.46 -12.75
N THR A 367 10.63 -10.47 -12.08
CA THR A 367 11.37 -9.31 -11.54
C THR A 367 12.32 -9.68 -10.41
N LEU A 368 12.04 -10.78 -9.69
CA LEU A 368 12.91 -11.31 -8.63
C LEU A 368 14.15 -12.04 -9.17
N ILE A 369 14.23 -12.30 -10.47
CA ILE A 369 15.35 -12.96 -11.13
C ILE A 369 16.25 -11.90 -11.77
N LYS A 370 17.57 -12.03 -11.62
CA LYS A 370 18.54 -11.11 -12.22
C LYS A 370 18.43 -11.09 -13.75
N PRO A 371 18.63 -9.97 -14.44
CA PRO A 371 18.44 -9.85 -15.89
C PRO A 371 19.18 -10.92 -16.71
N LEU A 372 20.45 -11.21 -16.37
CA LEU A 372 21.24 -12.22 -17.05
C LEU A 372 20.66 -13.63 -16.88
N GLN A 373 20.24 -13.99 -15.67
CA GLN A 373 19.63 -15.27 -15.37
C GLN A 373 18.26 -15.41 -16.05
N ARG A 374 17.50 -14.31 -16.12
CA ARG A 374 16.20 -14.24 -16.81
C ARG A 374 16.36 -14.50 -18.31
N SER A 375 17.38 -13.92 -18.97
CA SER A 375 17.69 -14.22 -20.38
C SER A 375 18.06 -15.70 -20.60
N ARG A 376 18.82 -16.29 -19.68
CA ARG A 376 19.14 -17.72 -19.72
C ARG A 376 17.91 -18.61 -19.54
N LEU A 377 17.06 -18.25 -18.58
CA LEU A 377 15.79 -18.93 -18.35
C LEU A 377 14.90 -18.90 -19.60
N ALA A 378 14.78 -17.74 -20.25
CA ALA A 378 14.02 -17.58 -21.49
C ALA A 378 14.54 -18.49 -22.62
N GLN A 379 15.86 -18.55 -22.77
CA GLN A 379 16.49 -19.40 -23.79
C GLN A 379 16.21 -20.90 -23.54
N VAL A 380 16.36 -21.35 -22.29
CA VAL A 380 16.11 -22.76 -21.94
C VAL A 380 14.62 -23.09 -22.04
N ALA A 381 13.73 -22.21 -21.58
CA ALA A 381 12.28 -22.41 -21.73
C ALA A 381 11.86 -22.50 -23.19
N PHE A 382 12.46 -21.69 -24.08
CA PHE A 382 12.22 -21.75 -25.53
C PHE A 382 12.70 -23.08 -26.14
N GLN A 383 13.89 -23.54 -25.77
CA GLN A 383 14.45 -24.82 -26.29
C GLN A 383 13.59 -26.01 -25.84
N GLU A 384 13.23 -26.08 -24.57
CA GLU A 384 12.35 -27.13 -24.04
C GLU A 384 10.97 -27.10 -24.73
N ALA A 385 10.40 -25.90 -24.92
CA ALA A 385 9.12 -25.77 -25.61
C ALA A 385 9.18 -26.24 -27.08
N THR A 386 10.25 -25.90 -27.78
CA THR A 386 10.45 -26.35 -29.19
C THR A 386 10.48 -27.89 -29.29
N SER A 387 11.23 -28.53 -28.39
CA SER A 387 11.28 -29.99 -28.33
C SER A 387 9.91 -30.62 -27.99
N ILE A 388 9.12 -29.97 -27.13
CA ILE A 388 7.77 -30.43 -26.78
C ILE A 388 6.79 -30.21 -27.94
N CYS A 389 6.94 -29.15 -28.74
CA CYS A 389 6.17 -28.92 -29.97
C CYS A 389 6.38 -30.06 -30.99
N GLU A 390 7.62 -30.53 -31.15
CA GLU A 390 7.95 -31.67 -32.03
C GLU A 390 7.23 -32.96 -31.60
N CYS A 391 6.93 -33.09 -30.31
CA CYS A 391 6.13 -34.18 -29.75
C CYS A 391 4.60 -33.95 -29.84
N GLY A 392 4.13 -32.86 -30.41
CA GLY A 392 2.70 -32.51 -30.53
C GLY A 392 1.98 -32.10 -29.24
N GLN A 393 2.71 -31.83 -28.16
CA GLN A 393 2.12 -31.43 -26.86
C GLN A 393 1.97 -29.90 -26.75
N TRP A 394 1.10 -29.33 -27.57
CA TRP A 394 0.95 -27.89 -27.76
C TRP A 394 0.60 -27.09 -26.49
N GLU A 395 -0.28 -27.61 -25.62
CA GLU A 395 -0.67 -26.93 -24.37
C GLU A 395 0.51 -26.77 -23.42
N ARG A 396 1.34 -27.81 -23.28
CA ARG A 396 2.53 -27.75 -22.41
C ARG A 396 3.59 -26.84 -23.01
N ALA A 397 3.75 -26.87 -24.33
CA ALA A 397 4.65 -25.99 -25.04
C ALA A 397 4.23 -24.52 -24.91
N LEU A 398 2.92 -24.21 -24.97
CA LEU A 398 2.38 -22.88 -24.82
C LEU A 398 2.76 -22.26 -23.47
N ALA A 399 2.61 -23.02 -22.39
CA ALA A 399 2.96 -22.56 -21.05
C ALA A 399 4.46 -22.18 -20.92
N LEU A 400 5.35 -23.00 -21.49
CA LEU A 400 6.79 -22.72 -21.52
C LEU A 400 7.15 -21.53 -22.43
N LEU A 401 6.49 -21.43 -23.60
CA LEU A 401 6.67 -20.31 -24.53
C LEU A 401 6.21 -18.98 -23.87
N THR A 402 5.17 -19.02 -23.05
CA THR A 402 4.74 -17.85 -22.30
C THR A 402 5.82 -17.41 -21.30
N VAL A 403 6.46 -18.35 -20.60
CA VAL A 403 7.63 -18.03 -19.76
C VAL A 403 8.76 -17.43 -20.60
N ALA A 404 9.08 -18.04 -21.75
CA ALA A 404 10.14 -17.56 -22.64
C ALA A 404 9.87 -16.15 -23.18
N VAL A 405 8.64 -15.85 -23.60
CA VAL A 405 8.24 -14.52 -24.10
C VAL A 405 8.33 -13.46 -22.99
N ARG A 406 7.84 -13.80 -21.79
CA ARG A 406 7.83 -12.85 -20.65
C ARG A 406 9.24 -12.57 -20.12
N ALA A 407 10.11 -13.57 -20.16
CA ALA A 407 11.51 -13.44 -19.72
C ALA A 407 12.47 -12.97 -20.83
N GLY A 408 12.08 -13.01 -22.09
CA GLY A 408 12.95 -13.07 -23.26
C GLY A 408 13.69 -11.81 -23.69
N GLY A 409 13.40 -10.62 -23.13
CA GLY A 409 14.13 -9.39 -23.49
C GLY A 409 14.24 -9.16 -25.00
N SER A 410 15.46 -9.04 -25.54
CA SER A 410 15.75 -8.82 -26.98
C SER A 410 15.38 -9.99 -27.89
N ALA A 411 15.33 -11.23 -27.39
CA ALA A 411 14.91 -12.40 -28.12
C ALA A 411 13.39 -12.60 -28.21
N LYS A 412 12.62 -11.69 -27.65
CA LYS A 412 11.14 -11.75 -27.55
C LYS A 412 10.45 -11.96 -28.90
N PRO A 413 10.83 -11.31 -30.02
CA PRO A 413 10.18 -11.53 -31.31
C PRO A 413 10.28 -12.98 -31.80
N ARG A 414 11.44 -13.64 -31.62
CA ARG A 414 11.62 -15.05 -31.96
C ARG A 414 10.73 -15.98 -31.13
N HIS A 415 10.63 -15.69 -29.81
CA HIS A 415 9.79 -16.47 -28.91
C HIS A 415 8.30 -16.28 -29.23
N LEU A 416 7.88 -15.06 -29.59
CA LEU A 416 6.52 -14.77 -30.02
C LEU A 416 6.15 -15.53 -31.31
N ARG A 417 7.01 -15.54 -32.32
CA ARG A 417 6.76 -16.31 -33.57
C ARG A 417 6.51 -17.78 -33.29
N GLN A 418 7.30 -18.41 -32.42
CA GLN A 418 7.10 -19.79 -32.03
C GLN A 418 5.79 -19.99 -31.25
N ARG A 419 5.44 -19.03 -30.39
CA ARG A 419 4.19 -19.09 -29.66
C ARG A 419 2.97 -18.95 -30.56
N VAL A 420 3.05 -18.14 -31.62
CA VAL A 420 2.00 -18.02 -32.64
C VAL A 420 1.75 -19.36 -33.32
N VAL A 421 2.80 -20.11 -33.67
CA VAL A 421 2.65 -21.46 -34.25
C VAL A 421 1.90 -22.38 -33.29
N CYS A 422 2.26 -22.35 -32.00
CA CYS A 422 1.61 -23.15 -30.98
C CYS A 422 0.13 -22.74 -30.78
N LEU A 423 -0.15 -21.45 -30.75
CA LEU A 423 -1.51 -20.89 -30.61
C LEU A 423 -2.39 -21.26 -31.82
N ALA A 424 -1.82 -21.25 -33.04
CA ALA A 424 -2.52 -21.65 -34.25
C ALA A 424 -2.95 -23.12 -34.19
N HIS A 425 -2.05 -24.02 -33.73
CA HIS A 425 -2.39 -25.45 -33.56
C HIS A 425 -3.46 -25.68 -32.48
N LEU A 426 -3.54 -24.82 -31.49
CA LEU A 426 -4.57 -24.88 -30.45
C LEU A 426 -5.90 -24.17 -30.83
N GLY A 427 -5.95 -23.56 -32.03
CA GLY A 427 -7.12 -22.80 -32.49
C GLY A 427 -7.34 -21.44 -31.80
N LEU A 428 -6.33 -20.93 -31.07
CA LEU A 428 -6.38 -19.66 -30.33
C LEU A 428 -5.94 -18.48 -31.21
N HIS A 429 -6.63 -18.27 -32.34
CA HIS A 429 -6.22 -17.35 -33.40
C HIS A 429 -6.19 -15.89 -32.99
N GLU A 430 -7.11 -15.42 -32.12
CA GLU A 430 -7.10 -14.05 -31.62
C GLU A 430 -5.81 -13.73 -30.82
N ARG A 431 -5.35 -14.66 -29.99
CA ARG A 431 -4.08 -14.51 -29.25
C ARG A 431 -2.89 -14.55 -30.22
N ALA A 432 -2.95 -15.37 -31.25
CA ALA A 432 -1.93 -15.44 -32.28
C ALA A 432 -1.79 -14.11 -33.05
N VAL A 433 -2.91 -13.47 -33.40
CA VAL A 433 -2.91 -12.11 -34.00
C VAL A 433 -2.27 -11.11 -33.07
N SER A 434 -2.66 -11.09 -31.78
CA SER A 434 -2.09 -10.16 -30.78
C SER A 434 -0.56 -10.33 -30.65
N ASP A 435 -0.07 -11.57 -30.67
CA ASP A 435 1.37 -11.84 -30.63
C ASP A 435 2.09 -11.37 -31.90
N MET A 436 1.47 -11.57 -33.08
CA MET A 436 2.02 -11.08 -34.35
C MET A 436 2.04 -9.56 -34.42
N ASP A 437 1.03 -8.87 -33.90
CA ASP A 437 1.01 -7.40 -33.78
C ASP A 437 2.21 -6.89 -32.97
N GLN A 438 2.55 -7.57 -31.85
CA GLN A 438 3.73 -7.24 -31.05
C GLN A 438 5.04 -7.48 -31.84
N VAL A 439 5.13 -8.57 -32.63
CA VAL A 439 6.29 -8.82 -33.48
C VAL A 439 6.44 -7.71 -34.50
N MET A 440 5.35 -7.33 -35.16
CA MET A 440 5.37 -6.32 -36.22
C MET A 440 5.71 -4.93 -35.71
N CYS A 441 5.20 -4.55 -34.52
CA CYS A 441 5.59 -3.29 -33.87
C CYS A 441 7.09 -3.19 -33.59
N SER A 442 7.75 -4.31 -33.35
CA SER A 442 9.20 -4.34 -33.09
C SER A 442 10.07 -4.17 -34.34
N HIS A 443 9.52 -4.38 -35.53
CA HIS A 443 10.23 -4.26 -36.81
C HIS A 443 10.24 -2.84 -37.40
N GLN A 444 9.38 -1.95 -36.97
CA GLN A 444 9.25 -0.58 -37.54
C GLN A 444 10.44 0.35 -37.28
N THR A 445 11.49 -0.09 -36.62
CA THR A 445 12.61 0.75 -36.17
C THR A 445 13.94 0.53 -36.91
N GLY A 446 14.01 -0.28 -38.00
CA GLY A 446 15.28 -0.54 -38.69
C GLY A 446 15.13 -0.59 -40.20
N GLU A 447 16.03 0.09 -40.94
CA GLU A 447 16.24 -0.07 -42.38
C GLU A 447 16.81 -1.50 -42.65
N GLY A 448 16.00 -2.39 -43.24
CA GLY A 448 16.24 -3.81 -43.27
C GLY A 448 17.22 -4.28 -44.36
N SER A 449 18.07 -5.22 -44.01
CA SER A 449 18.79 -6.09 -44.93
C SER A 449 17.81 -7.02 -45.68
N GLY A 450 18.18 -7.57 -46.87
CA GLY A 450 17.31 -8.43 -47.68
C GLY A 450 16.75 -9.68 -46.94
N GLU A 451 17.41 -10.10 -45.87
CA GLU A 451 16.96 -11.22 -45.03
C GLU A 451 15.82 -10.80 -44.08
N GLU A 452 15.86 -9.57 -43.59
CA GLU A 452 14.77 -8.97 -42.75
C GLU A 452 13.50 -8.80 -43.58
N SER A 453 13.61 -8.43 -44.86
CA SER A 453 12.45 -8.31 -45.76
C SER A 453 11.73 -9.66 -45.93
N ARG A 454 12.47 -10.78 -46.05
CA ARG A 454 11.87 -12.11 -46.14
C ARG A 454 11.11 -12.52 -44.87
N VAL A 455 11.70 -12.26 -43.72
CA VAL A 455 11.05 -12.54 -42.44
C VAL A 455 9.78 -11.70 -42.26
N TRP A 456 9.80 -10.46 -42.73
CA TRP A 456 8.63 -9.57 -42.71
C TRP A 456 7.47 -10.11 -43.55
N VAL A 457 7.75 -10.61 -44.76
CA VAL A 457 6.75 -11.26 -45.63
C VAL A 457 6.14 -12.50 -44.97
N GLU A 458 6.96 -13.32 -44.31
CA GLU A 458 6.45 -14.47 -43.56
C GLU A 458 5.54 -14.04 -42.38
N ASP A 459 5.92 -13.00 -41.68
CA ASP A 459 5.15 -12.48 -40.52
C ASP A 459 3.80 -11.91 -40.98
N LEU A 460 3.77 -11.16 -42.11
CA LEU A 460 2.52 -10.70 -42.74
C LEU A 460 1.62 -11.87 -43.11
N CYS A 461 2.15 -12.88 -43.77
CA CYS A 461 1.38 -14.08 -44.17
C CYS A 461 0.85 -14.86 -42.98
N ARG A 462 1.62 -14.98 -41.88
CA ARG A 462 1.17 -15.65 -40.64
C ARG A 462 0.07 -14.89 -39.97
N ARG A 463 0.20 -13.52 -39.85
CA ARG A 463 -0.85 -12.69 -39.29
C ARG A 463 -2.12 -12.74 -40.15
N GLY A 464 -1.96 -12.56 -41.45
CA GLY A 464 -3.07 -12.66 -42.42
C GLY A 464 -3.82 -13.99 -42.33
N HIS A 465 -3.09 -15.12 -42.21
CA HIS A 465 -3.73 -16.43 -42.01
C HIS A 465 -4.53 -16.51 -40.72
N SER A 466 -3.96 -16.04 -39.60
CA SER A 466 -4.67 -16.01 -38.31
C SER A 466 -5.89 -15.10 -38.37
N LEU A 467 -5.81 -13.96 -39.05
CA LEU A 467 -6.93 -13.03 -39.26
C LEU A 467 -8.06 -13.63 -40.07
N LEU A 468 -7.74 -14.41 -41.13
CA LEU A 468 -8.75 -15.17 -41.92
C LEU A 468 -9.51 -16.17 -41.04
N LEU A 469 -8.81 -16.82 -40.11
CA LEU A 469 -9.42 -17.78 -39.20
C LEU A 469 -10.26 -17.09 -38.11
N CYS A 470 -10.03 -15.81 -37.85
CA CYS A 470 -10.87 -14.96 -37.00
C CYS A 470 -12.01 -14.26 -37.75
N SER A 471 -12.21 -14.56 -39.03
CA SER A 471 -13.20 -13.90 -39.90
C SER A 471 -13.01 -12.37 -40.04
N ARG A 472 -11.75 -11.92 -39.97
CA ARG A 472 -11.34 -10.51 -40.16
C ARG A 472 -10.72 -10.35 -41.57
N ASP A 473 -11.54 -10.61 -42.58
CA ASP A 473 -11.09 -10.79 -43.96
C ASP A 473 -10.42 -9.54 -44.54
N GLU A 474 -10.93 -8.35 -44.31
CA GLU A 474 -10.37 -7.10 -44.85
C GLU A 474 -8.92 -6.88 -44.36
N SER A 475 -8.67 -7.02 -43.08
CA SER A 475 -7.32 -6.88 -42.48
C SER A 475 -6.40 -8.00 -42.97
N ALA A 476 -6.91 -9.21 -43.08
CA ALA A 476 -6.15 -10.36 -43.56
C ALA A 476 -5.68 -10.18 -45.00
N LEU A 477 -6.60 -9.76 -45.88
CA LEU A 477 -6.31 -9.57 -47.30
C LEU A 477 -5.39 -8.37 -47.56
N HIS A 478 -5.45 -7.36 -46.67
CA HIS A 478 -4.47 -6.27 -46.68
C HIS A 478 -3.04 -6.80 -46.42
N ASP A 479 -2.88 -7.61 -45.39
CA ASP A 479 -1.56 -8.23 -45.08
C ASP A 479 -1.03 -9.09 -46.23
N PHE A 480 -1.90 -9.93 -46.81
CA PHE A 480 -1.49 -10.75 -47.96
C PHE A 480 -1.18 -9.90 -49.20
N SER A 481 -1.93 -8.84 -49.49
CA SER A 481 -1.63 -7.92 -50.59
C SER A 481 -0.26 -7.27 -50.42
N GLN A 482 0.05 -6.79 -49.23
CA GLN A 482 1.34 -6.20 -48.90
C GLN A 482 2.49 -7.25 -49.05
N ALA A 483 2.27 -8.47 -48.58
CA ALA A 483 3.24 -9.56 -48.72
C ALA A 483 3.53 -9.89 -50.17
N LEU A 484 2.47 -9.97 -51.02
CA LEU A 484 2.58 -10.23 -52.46
C LEU A 484 3.28 -9.12 -53.25
N GLU A 485 3.21 -7.88 -52.76
CA GLU A 485 3.92 -6.74 -53.37
C GLU A 485 5.41 -6.74 -53.02
N LEU A 486 5.77 -7.15 -51.79
CA LEU A 486 7.14 -7.17 -51.32
C LEU A 486 7.97 -8.31 -51.90
N ASP A 487 7.46 -9.55 -51.83
CA ASP A 487 8.13 -10.75 -52.39
C ASP A 487 7.06 -11.77 -52.77
N LEU A 488 6.78 -11.85 -54.08
CA LEU A 488 5.73 -12.70 -54.63
C LEU A 488 6.03 -14.20 -54.38
N ASP A 489 7.25 -14.63 -54.63
CA ASP A 489 7.61 -16.05 -54.54
C ASP A 489 7.55 -16.54 -53.10
N ARG A 490 8.04 -15.73 -52.15
CA ARG A 490 7.99 -16.04 -50.73
C ARG A 490 6.57 -16.02 -50.19
N ALA A 491 5.77 -15.02 -50.56
CA ALA A 491 4.36 -14.92 -50.19
C ALA A 491 3.57 -16.15 -50.71
N LEU A 492 3.75 -16.55 -51.95
CA LEU A 492 3.09 -17.75 -52.52
C LEU A 492 3.50 -19.03 -51.79
N TRP A 493 4.77 -19.15 -51.44
CA TRP A 493 5.22 -20.27 -50.61
C TRP A 493 4.52 -20.32 -49.24
N CYS A 494 4.37 -19.18 -48.59
CA CYS A 494 3.63 -19.08 -47.32
C CYS A 494 2.13 -19.39 -47.48
N VAL A 495 1.52 -18.96 -48.58
CA VAL A 495 0.11 -19.23 -48.89
C VAL A 495 -0.11 -20.74 -49.13
N ASP A 496 0.83 -21.43 -49.85
CA ASP A 496 0.74 -22.86 -50.06
C ASP A 496 0.89 -23.67 -48.77
N ALA A 497 1.75 -23.20 -47.86
CA ALA A 497 1.94 -23.80 -46.54
C ALA A 497 0.81 -23.49 -45.55
N GLY A 498 0.00 -22.45 -45.80
CA GLY A 498 -1.04 -21.95 -44.92
C GLY A 498 -2.47 -22.13 -45.46
N PRO A 499 -3.16 -21.02 -45.87
CA PRO A 499 -4.57 -21.08 -46.27
C PRO A 499 -4.82 -21.82 -47.57
N GLY A 500 -3.84 -21.95 -48.46
CA GLY A 500 -3.95 -22.46 -49.80
C GLY A 500 -4.44 -21.42 -50.82
N ARG A 501 -3.93 -21.52 -52.07
CA ARG A 501 -4.18 -20.50 -53.12
C ARG A 501 -5.66 -20.36 -53.47
N SER A 502 -6.38 -21.46 -53.61
CA SER A 502 -7.79 -21.43 -53.98
C SER A 502 -8.66 -20.74 -52.94
N ARG A 503 -8.45 -21.05 -51.66
CA ARG A 503 -9.20 -20.45 -50.56
C ARG A 503 -8.92 -18.95 -50.41
N LEU A 504 -7.63 -18.57 -50.52
CA LEU A 504 -7.24 -17.17 -50.46
C LEU A 504 -7.77 -16.36 -51.64
N ALA A 505 -7.71 -16.94 -52.89
CA ALA A 505 -8.28 -16.30 -54.07
C ALA A 505 -9.81 -16.11 -53.97
N GLN A 506 -10.52 -17.08 -53.37
CA GLN A 506 -11.95 -16.92 -53.09
C GLN A 506 -12.23 -15.79 -52.07
N ALA A 507 -11.41 -15.66 -51.02
CA ALA A 507 -11.54 -14.56 -50.05
C ALA A 507 -11.31 -13.20 -50.74
N PHE A 508 -10.29 -13.08 -51.59
CA PHE A 508 -10.08 -11.89 -52.44
C PHE A 508 -11.27 -11.60 -53.35
N LEU A 509 -11.83 -12.62 -54.00
CA LEU A 509 -13.01 -12.47 -54.86
C LEU A 509 -14.22 -11.94 -54.06
N HIS A 510 -14.49 -12.53 -52.91
CA HIS A 510 -15.63 -12.15 -52.08
C HIS A 510 -15.54 -10.69 -51.66
N LEU A 511 -14.40 -10.24 -51.11
CA LEU A 511 -14.20 -8.88 -50.70
C LEU A 511 -14.18 -7.89 -51.91
N ALA A 512 -13.59 -8.30 -53.05
CA ALA A 512 -13.60 -7.50 -54.25
C ALA A 512 -15.04 -7.28 -54.81
N LEU A 513 -15.90 -8.31 -54.76
CA LEU A 513 -17.30 -8.20 -55.14
C LEU A 513 -18.08 -7.27 -54.19
N GLN A 514 -17.80 -7.30 -52.90
CA GLN A 514 -18.39 -6.40 -51.94
C GLN A 514 -18.05 -4.92 -52.27
N HIS A 515 -16.75 -4.59 -52.43
CA HIS A 515 -16.33 -3.24 -52.80
C HIS A 515 -16.81 -2.80 -54.18
N TYR A 516 -16.92 -3.75 -55.10
CA TYR A 516 -17.54 -3.47 -56.42
C TYR A 516 -19.01 -3.07 -56.23
N GLY A 517 -19.78 -3.76 -55.41
CA GLY A 517 -21.17 -3.40 -55.09
C GLY A 517 -21.29 -2.05 -54.38
N GLU A 518 -20.30 -1.67 -53.61
CA GLU A 518 -20.21 -0.35 -52.93
C GLU A 518 -19.68 0.76 -53.85
N GLN A 519 -19.47 0.50 -55.14
CA GLN A 519 -18.91 1.43 -56.11
C GLN A 519 -17.47 1.92 -55.82
N GLN A 520 -16.72 1.16 -55.00
CA GLN A 520 -15.30 1.41 -54.71
C GLN A 520 -14.40 0.70 -55.72
N LEU A 521 -14.42 1.14 -56.95
CA LEU A 521 -13.79 0.45 -58.08
C LEU A 521 -12.27 0.28 -57.93
N ASP A 522 -11.58 1.26 -57.35
CA ASP A 522 -10.13 1.22 -57.12
C ASP A 522 -9.75 0.09 -56.16
N LYS A 523 -10.46 -0.01 -55.02
CA LYS A 523 -10.23 -1.05 -54.04
C LYS A 523 -10.57 -2.44 -54.62
N ALA A 524 -11.70 -2.55 -55.31
CA ALA A 524 -12.10 -3.79 -56.00
C ALA A 524 -11.07 -4.21 -57.06
N TRP A 525 -10.48 -3.26 -57.77
CA TRP A 525 -9.39 -3.53 -58.73
C TRP A 525 -8.16 -4.10 -58.06
N HIS A 526 -7.62 -3.43 -57.01
CA HIS A 526 -6.44 -3.88 -56.30
C HIS A 526 -6.62 -5.27 -55.70
N LEU A 527 -7.75 -5.55 -55.04
CA LEU A 527 -8.07 -6.86 -54.51
C LEU A 527 -8.16 -7.95 -55.60
N THR A 528 -8.78 -7.62 -56.74
CA THR A 528 -8.87 -8.53 -57.87
C THR A 528 -7.49 -8.84 -58.46
N GLU A 529 -6.63 -7.83 -58.53
CA GLU A 529 -5.26 -8.01 -59.03
C GLU A 529 -4.41 -8.87 -58.05
N SER A 530 -4.48 -8.62 -56.75
CA SER A 530 -3.83 -9.43 -55.72
C SER A 530 -4.33 -10.88 -55.75
N GLY A 531 -5.65 -11.08 -55.88
CA GLY A 531 -6.25 -12.41 -56.02
C GLY A 531 -5.77 -13.17 -57.26
N LEU A 532 -5.57 -12.47 -58.40
CA LEU A 532 -5.01 -13.08 -59.65
C LEU A 532 -3.51 -13.35 -59.55
N ARG A 533 -2.76 -12.63 -58.70
CA ARG A 533 -1.35 -12.98 -58.38
C ARG A 533 -1.27 -14.28 -57.59
N VAL A 534 -2.25 -14.54 -56.71
CA VAL A 534 -2.34 -15.77 -55.91
C VAL A 534 -2.75 -16.96 -56.80
N ASP A 535 -3.84 -16.78 -57.56
CA ASP A 535 -4.36 -17.82 -58.47
C ASP A 535 -4.73 -17.20 -59.82
N SER A 536 -3.78 -17.28 -60.76
CA SER A 536 -3.98 -16.77 -62.13
C SER A 536 -5.02 -17.55 -62.92
N SER A 537 -5.39 -18.77 -62.51
CA SER A 537 -6.36 -19.61 -63.19
C SER A 537 -7.82 -19.28 -62.83
N ASN A 538 -8.07 -18.49 -61.78
CA ASN A 538 -9.40 -18.18 -61.29
C ASN A 538 -10.22 -17.39 -62.32
N THR A 539 -11.25 -18.02 -62.89
CA THR A 539 -12.08 -17.45 -63.97
C THR A 539 -13.00 -16.32 -63.48
N GLU A 540 -13.46 -16.40 -62.23
CA GLU A 540 -14.34 -15.40 -61.65
C GLU A 540 -13.63 -14.05 -61.41
N LEU A 541 -12.40 -14.12 -60.87
CA LEU A 541 -11.55 -12.93 -60.70
C LEU A 541 -11.21 -12.28 -62.05
N ARG A 542 -10.94 -13.08 -63.09
CA ARG A 542 -10.71 -12.55 -64.46
C ARG A 542 -11.95 -11.85 -65.00
N ARG A 543 -13.15 -12.42 -64.81
CA ARG A 543 -14.42 -11.83 -65.21
C ARG A 543 -14.67 -10.52 -64.48
N LEU A 544 -14.45 -10.48 -63.17
CA LEU A 544 -14.59 -9.29 -62.34
C LEU A 544 -13.62 -8.19 -62.79
N LYS A 545 -12.34 -8.52 -63.04
CA LYS A 545 -11.32 -7.58 -63.53
C LYS A 545 -11.76 -6.94 -64.87
N ALA A 546 -12.28 -7.76 -65.81
CA ALA A 546 -12.78 -7.27 -67.08
C ALA A 546 -14.02 -6.37 -66.94
N ARG A 547 -14.88 -6.60 -65.95
CA ARG A 547 -16.06 -5.77 -65.67
C ARG A 547 -15.66 -4.43 -65.09
N ILE A 548 -14.80 -4.41 -64.07
CA ILE A 548 -14.27 -3.19 -63.43
C ILE A 548 -13.60 -2.28 -64.48
N LYS A 549 -12.78 -2.90 -65.37
CA LYS A 549 -12.08 -2.16 -66.44
C LYS A 549 -13.04 -1.48 -67.40
N ARG A 550 -14.17 -2.11 -67.77
CA ARG A 550 -15.19 -1.51 -68.65
C ARG A 550 -15.90 -0.32 -67.98
N GLU A 551 -16.22 -0.44 -66.74
CA GLU A 551 -16.92 0.64 -65.99
C GLU A 551 -15.98 1.81 -65.71
N GLY A 552 -14.73 1.57 -65.31
CA GLY A 552 -13.71 2.59 -65.15
C GLY A 552 -13.35 3.35 -66.42
N SER A 553 -13.44 2.65 -67.59
CA SER A 553 -13.26 3.31 -68.90
C SER A 553 -14.49 4.15 -69.35
N GLY A 554 -15.69 3.78 -68.86
CA GLY A 554 -16.92 4.52 -69.16
C GLY A 554 -17.06 5.85 -68.40
N SER A 555 -16.39 5.98 -67.27
CA SER A 555 -16.40 7.20 -66.43
C SER A 555 -15.55 8.34 -66.99
N CYS A 556 -14.66 8.10 -67.95
CA CYS A 556 -13.83 9.11 -68.62
C CYS A 556 -14.51 9.81 -69.82
N PHE A 557 -15.75 9.48 -70.16
CA PHE A 557 -16.47 10.08 -71.30
C PHE A 557 -17.65 10.98 -70.90
N VAL A 558 -17.78 11.36 -69.62
CA VAL A 558 -18.77 12.34 -69.22
C VAL A 558 -18.06 13.45 -68.41
N HIS A 559 -17.26 14.23 -69.13
CA HIS A 559 -17.01 15.65 -68.86
C HIS A 559 -16.68 16.36 -70.16
#